data_38fcb01a0971fce1bd3aeff852aaa351
#
_entry.id   38fcb01a0971fce1bd3aeff852aaa351
#
_cell.length_a   1.000
_cell.length_b   1.000
_cell.length_c   1.000
_cell.angle_alpha   90.00
_cell.angle_beta   90.00
_cell.angle_gamma   90.00
#
_symmetry.space_group_name_H-M   'P 1'
#
loop_
_entity.id
_entity.type
_entity.pdbx_description
1 polymer ?
#
loop_
_entity_poly.entity_id
_entity_poly.type
_entity_poly.pdbx_seq_one_letter_code
_entity_poly.pdbx_strand_id
1 'polypeptide(L)'
;IGGSFRIPDIMREAGVKLVEVGTTNRCRLSDYEEALTENTAALLKVHPSNYEIKGFTESVSVRKMAGLAHSKGLFCFHDWGSGSFYRFKQRGLSEYATVEQELAAGPDLLAFSGDKLLGGIQAGVLLGKAENIQKLRKHALYRALRLDKVTLALLEETLEVYLDLKRLPELVPTVGMLELTVEEIQKQVKLFLEKLKLPNKSAWKCELCETESRTGGGALPELPLESAALVLSHPEWSANDLQEWFRSQPVPIIVRVHEEQIWLDFRTILPHDSDELMSVITRLI
;
A
#
# COMPACT_ATOMS: atom_id res chain seq x y z
N ILE A 1 2.74 2.53 -15.72
CA ILE A 1 2.38 1.29 -15.08
C ILE A 1 3.67 0.61 -14.62
N GLY A 2 3.90 0.59 -13.31
CA GLY A 2 4.84 -0.29 -12.61
C GLY A 2 6.24 -0.50 -13.20
N GLY A 3 6.95 0.55 -13.62
CA GLY A 3 8.35 0.42 -14.05
C GLY A 3 8.58 -0.49 -15.27
N SER A 4 7.60 -0.62 -16.15
CA SER A 4 7.64 -1.45 -17.37
C SER A 4 7.53 -2.98 -17.12
N PHE A 5 7.40 -3.44 -15.89
CA PHE A 5 7.16 -4.86 -15.59
C PHE A 5 5.67 -5.20 -15.76
N ARG A 6 5.33 -5.86 -16.85
CA ARG A 6 3.96 -6.25 -17.18
C ARG A 6 3.75 -7.74 -16.91
N ILE A 7 2.66 -8.08 -16.24
CA ILE A 7 2.31 -9.49 -15.97
C ILE A 7 2.28 -10.35 -17.26
N PRO A 8 1.70 -9.88 -18.39
CA PRO A 8 1.73 -10.66 -19.63
C PRO A 8 3.15 -10.99 -20.12
N ASP A 9 4.10 -10.06 -19.96
CA ASP A 9 5.48 -10.28 -20.37
C ASP A 9 6.17 -11.30 -19.45
N ILE A 10 5.96 -11.19 -18.14
CA ILE A 10 6.48 -12.16 -17.16
C ILE A 10 5.92 -13.56 -17.43
N MET A 11 4.62 -13.69 -17.74
CA MET A 11 4.01 -14.98 -18.06
C MET A 11 4.58 -15.58 -19.33
N ARG A 12 4.87 -14.76 -20.34
CA ARG A 12 5.51 -15.21 -21.60
C ARG A 12 6.91 -15.75 -21.34
N GLU A 13 7.72 -15.04 -20.54
CA GLU A 13 9.06 -15.47 -20.15
C GLU A 13 9.04 -16.75 -19.30
N ALA A 14 7.96 -16.95 -18.51
CA ALA A 14 7.72 -18.19 -17.79
C ALA A 14 7.28 -19.37 -18.69
N GLY A 15 7.15 -19.16 -20.00
CA GLY A 15 6.70 -20.18 -20.95
C GLY A 15 5.21 -20.50 -20.89
N VAL A 16 4.41 -19.61 -20.29
CA VAL A 16 2.96 -19.77 -20.14
C VAL A 16 2.24 -18.96 -21.21
N LYS A 17 1.25 -19.57 -21.86
CA LYS A 17 0.32 -18.84 -22.74
C LYS A 17 -0.76 -18.19 -21.90
N LEU A 18 -0.71 -16.87 -21.76
CA LEU A 18 -1.75 -16.09 -21.10
C LEU A 18 -2.96 -15.97 -22.03
N VAL A 19 -4.16 -16.19 -21.48
CA VAL A 19 -5.45 -15.93 -22.11
C VAL A 19 -6.17 -14.90 -21.25
N GLU A 20 -6.35 -13.69 -21.76
CA GLU A 20 -7.08 -12.63 -21.09
C GLU A 20 -8.57 -12.86 -21.23
N VAL A 21 -9.32 -12.72 -20.12
CA VAL A 21 -10.76 -12.97 -20.07
C VAL A 21 -11.53 -11.74 -19.60
N GLY A 22 -12.78 -11.60 -20.10
CA GLY A 22 -13.61 -10.44 -19.80
C GLY A 22 -13.25 -9.21 -20.61
N THR A 23 -13.66 -8.05 -20.10
CA THR A 23 -13.41 -6.73 -20.69
C THR A 23 -12.70 -5.82 -19.67
N THR A 24 -12.30 -4.62 -20.09
CA THR A 24 -11.58 -3.66 -19.24
C THR A 24 -12.29 -3.38 -17.91
N ASN A 25 -13.62 -3.27 -17.92
CA ASN A 25 -14.43 -2.90 -16.75
C ASN A 25 -15.31 -4.05 -16.22
N ARG A 26 -15.40 -5.15 -16.94
CA ARG A 26 -16.23 -6.29 -16.54
C ARG A 26 -15.56 -7.62 -16.80
N CYS A 27 -15.53 -8.45 -15.77
CA CYS A 27 -15.11 -9.83 -15.84
C CYS A 27 -16.06 -10.68 -15.00
N ARG A 28 -16.74 -11.63 -15.65
CA ARG A 28 -17.73 -12.54 -15.05
C ARG A 28 -17.17 -13.94 -14.96
N LEU A 29 -17.80 -14.76 -14.13
CA LEU A 29 -17.43 -16.17 -14.04
C LEU A 29 -17.63 -16.90 -15.38
N SER A 30 -18.69 -16.56 -16.14
CA SER A 30 -18.94 -17.09 -17.48
C SER A 30 -17.79 -16.81 -18.46
N ASP A 31 -17.14 -15.66 -18.34
CA ASP A 31 -16.02 -15.31 -19.24
C ASP A 31 -14.84 -16.28 -19.04
N TYR A 32 -14.59 -16.69 -17.77
CA TYR A 32 -13.61 -17.75 -17.48
C TYR A 32 -14.08 -19.10 -18.02
N GLU A 33 -15.35 -19.48 -17.81
CA GLU A 33 -15.90 -20.76 -18.27
C GLU A 33 -15.80 -20.91 -19.78
N GLU A 34 -16.14 -19.86 -20.54
CA GLU A 34 -16.09 -19.84 -22.00
C GLU A 34 -14.64 -19.90 -22.55
N ALA A 35 -13.67 -19.36 -21.80
CA ALA A 35 -12.25 -19.37 -22.18
C ALA A 35 -11.53 -20.69 -21.88
N LEU A 36 -12.16 -21.63 -21.14
CA LEU A 36 -11.53 -22.91 -20.79
C LEU A 36 -11.32 -23.78 -22.02
N THR A 37 -10.15 -24.38 -22.10
CA THR A 37 -9.77 -25.37 -23.10
C THR A 37 -9.06 -26.56 -22.45
N GLU A 38 -8.81 -27.60 -23.20
CA GLU A 38 -7.98 -28.74 -22.75
C GLU A 38 -6.55 -28.35 -22.36
N ASN A 39 -6.06 -27.19 -22.85
CA ASN A 39 -4.74 -26.64 -22.54
C ASN A 39 -4.74 -25.71 -21.35
N THR A 40 -5.89 -25.46 -20.70
CA THR A 40 -5.97 -24.61 -19.52
C THR A 40 -5.40 -25.34 -18.31
N ALA A 41 -4.35 -24.78 -17.70
CA ALA A 41 -3.71 -25.33 -16.51
C ALA A 41 -4.13 -24.62 -15.21
N ALA A 42 -4.40 -23.32 -15.31
CA ALA A 42 -4.70 -22.50 -14.13
C ALA A 42 -5.64 -21.34 -14.45
N LEU A 43 -6.36 -20.90 -13.44
CA LEU A 43 -7.04 -19.60 -13.40
C LEU A 43 -6.23 -18.64 -12.56
N LEU A 44 -5.91 -17.48 -13.12
CA LEU A 44 -5.13 -16.42 -12.46
C LEU A 44 -6.01 -15.21 -12.20
N LYS A 45 -5.98 -14.71 -10.96
CA LYS A 45 -6.49 -13.41 -10.61
C LYS A 45 -5.35 -12.51 -10.19
N VAL A 46 -5.28 -11.32 -10.78
CA VAL A 46 -4.31 -10.28 -10.42
C VAL A 46 -5.07 -9.10 -9.83
N HIS A 47 -4.63 -8.60 -8.68
CA HIS A 47 -5.21 -7.42 -8.08
C HIS A 47 -4.69 -6.14 -8.79
N PRO A 48 -5.58 -5.20 -9.19
CA PRO A 48 -5.18 -3.93 -9.79
C PRO A 48 -4.62 -3.01 -8.70
N SER A 49 -3.29 -3.05 -8.52
CA SER A 49 -2.60 -2.34 -7.43
C SER A 49 -2.27 -0.87 -7.74
N ASN A 50 -2.39 -0.43 -9.00
CA ASN A 50 -1.92 0.89 -9.44
C ASN A 50 -3.02 1.79 -10.03
N TYR A 51 -4.25 1.31 -10.14
CA TYR A 51 -5.37 2.04 -10.69
C TYR A 51 -6.70 1.48 -10.18
N GLU A 52 -7.74 2.28 -10.25
CA GLU A 52 -9.13 1.88 -10.03
C GLU A 52 -9.93 2.13 -11.30
N ILE A 53 -10.83 1.19 -11.63
CA ILE A 53 -11.79 1.37 -12.72
C ILE A 53 -13.12 1.78 -12.11
N LYS A 54 -13.57 3.01 -12.41
CA LYS A 54 -14.84 3.56 -11.91
C LYS A 54 -15.95 3.42 -12.94
N GLY A 55 -17.18 3.21 -12.47
CA GLY A 55 -18.38 3.08 -13.30
C GLY A 55 -19.02 1.70 -13.18
N PHE A 56 -19.51 1.17 -14.29
CA PHE A 56 -20.19 -0.14 -14.33
C PHE A 56 -19.16 -1.28 -14.32
N THR A 57 -18.55 -1.53 -13.17
CA THR A 57 -17.52 -2.55 -12.99
C THR A 57 -18.08 -3.85 -12.41
N GLU A 58 -17.48 -4.97 -12.79
CA GLU A 58 -17.75 -6.29 -12.23
C GLU A 58 -16.46 -7.11 -12.22
N SER A 59 -16.17 -7.78 -11.12
CA SER A 59 -15.02 -8.68 -11.00
C SER A 59 -15.39 -9.98 -10.28
N VAL A 60 -14.73 -11.06 -10.65
CA VAL A 60 -14.95 -12.38 -10.02
C VAL A 60 -14.22 -12.42 -8.70
N SER A 61 -14.90 -12.81 -7.62
CA SER A 61 -14.25 -13.06 -6.32
C SER A 61 -13.34 -14.29 -6.39
N VAL A 62 -12.25 -14.28 -5.61
CA VAL A 62 -11.31 -15.42 -5.52
C VAL A 62 -12.05 -16.72 -5.19
N ARG A 63 -13.03 -16.67 -4.28
CA ARG A 63 -13.84 -17.84 -3.89
C ARG A 63 -14.60 -18.46 -5.08
N LYS A 64 -15.23 -17.64 -5.91
CA LYS A 64 -15.94 -18.12 -7.11
C LYS A 64 -14.97 -18.71 -8.13
N MET A 65 -13.85 -18.04 -8.33
CA MET A 65 -12.81 -18.50 -9.26
C MET A 65 -12.15 -19.81 -8.79
N ALA A 66 -11.83 -19.93 -7.51
CA ALA A 66 -11.31 -21.18 -6.93
C ALA A 66 -12.32 -22.33 -7.06
N GLY A 67 -13.60 -22.07 -6.79
CA GLY A 67 -14.67 -23.06 -6.99
C GLY A 67 -14.75 -23.56 -8.43
N LEU A 68 -14.70 -22.66 -9.41
CA LEU A 68 -14.66 -23.01 -10.83
C LEU A 68 -13.40 -23.82 -11.17
N ALA A 69 -12.22 -23.35 -10.79
CA ALA A 69 -10.96 -24.03 -11.04
C ALA A 69 -10.99 -25.47 -10.51
N HIS A 70 -11.36 -25.64 -9.25
CA HIS A 70 -11.38 -26.96 -8.60
C HIS A 70 -12.44 -27.91 -9.23
N SER A 71 -13.60 -27.38 -9.65
CA SER A 71 -14.64 -28.18 -10.34
C SER A 71 -14.16 -28.76 -11.68
N LYS A 72 -13.12 -28.15 -12.27
CA LYS A 72 -12.49 -28.53 -13.52
C LYS A 72 -11.12 -29.20 -13.35
N GLY A 73 -10.68 -29.42 -12.11
CA GLY A 73 -9.37 -29.98 -11.82
C GLY A 73 -8.19 -29.03 -12.14
N LEU A 74 -8.47 -27.72 -12.20
CA LEU A 74 -7.50 -26.68 -12.53
C LEU A 74 -6.93 -26.04 -11.26
N PHE A 75 -5.76 -25.39 -11.42
CA PHE A 75 -5.10 -24.64 -10.37
C PHE A 75 -5.68 -23.21 -10.26
N CYS A 76 -5.82 -22.69 -9.04
CA CYS A 76 -6.25 -21.33 -8.79
C CYS A 76 -5.11 -20.53 -8.16
N PHE A 77 -4.63 -19.50 -8.86
CA PHE A 77 -3.59 -18.60 -8.37
C PHE A 77 -4.15 -17.19 -8.21
N HIS A 78 -3.92 -16.60 -7.02
CA HIS A 78 -4.24 -15.21 -6.73
C HIS A 78 -2.95 -14.42 -6.49
N ASP A 79 -2.58 -13.56 -7.44
CA ASP A 79 -1.58 -12.52 -7.25
C ASP A 79 -2.29 -11.29 -6.66
N TRP A 80 -2.23 -11.20 -5.33
CA TRP A 80 -2.91 -10.14 -4.60
C TRP A 80 -2.08 -8.86 -4.51
N GLY A 81 -0.77 -8.97 -4.61
CA GLY A 81 0.18 -7.88 -4.64
C GLY A 81 0.41 -7.23 -3.29
N SER A 82 -0.62 -6.89 -2.53
CA SER A 82 -0.50 -6.13 -1.29
C SER A 82 -1.24 -6.83 -0.14
N GLY A 83 -0.55 -7.72 0.58
CA GLY A 83 -1.12 -8.48 1.69
C GLY A 83 -0.99 -7.80 3.04
N SER A 84 -2.00 -7.93 3.90
CA SER A 84 -1.92 -7.55 5.31
C SER A 84 -2.59 -8.60 6.17
N PHE A 85 -1.99 -8.93 7.31
CA PHE A 85 -2.62 -9.74 8.38
C PHE A 85 -3.45 -8.87 9.33
N TYR A 86 -3.29 -7.54 9.25
CA TYR A 86 -4.01 -6.60 10.07
C TYR A 86 -5.34 -6.22 9.44
N ARG A 87 -6.41 -6.26 10.22
CA ARG A 87 -7.73 -5.79 9.82
C ARG A 87 -7.88 -4.31 10.18
N PHE A 88 -7.78 -3.46 9.19
CA PHE A 88 -7.95 -2.02 9.36
C PHE A 88 -9.36 -1.66 9.85
N LYS A 89 -9.45 -0.58 10.65
CA LYS A 89 -10.71 -0.07 11.21
C LYS A 89 -11.24 1.12 10.43
N GLN A 90 -10.36 1.85 9.74
CA GLN A 90 -10.73 3.04 9.00
C GLN A 90 -11.67 2.72 7.85
N ARG A 91 -12.61 3.63 7.60
CA ARG A 91 -13.58 3.52 6.50
C ARG A 91 -12.87 3.34 5.16
N GLY A 92 -13.36 2.42 4.34
CA GLY A 92 -12.73 2.05 3.06
C GLY A 92 -11.60 1.02 3.21
N LEU A 93 -10.76 1.13 4.25
CA LEU A 93 -9.76 0.12 4.57
C LEU A 93 -10.35 -1.11 5.27
N SER A 94 -11.40 -0.95 6.06
CA SER A 94 -12.07 -2.04 6.78
C SER A 94 -12.68 -3.12 5.88
N GLU A 95 -12.90 -2.79 4.61
CA GLU A 95 -13.41 -3.70 3.58
C GLU A 95 -12.26 -4.47 2.90
N TYR A 96 -11.01 -4.06 3.11
CA TYR A 96 -9.86 -4.75 2.55
C TYR A 96 -9.63 -6.07 3.28
N ALA A 97 -9.58 -7.17 2.51
CA ALA A 97 -9.44 -8.50 3.07
C ALA A 97 -8.10 -8.68 3.78
N THR A 98 -8.04 -9.56 4.79
CA THR A 98 -6.77 -10.01 5.35
C THR A 98 -6.22 -11.22 4.59
N VAL A 99 -4.95 -11.56 4.81
CA VAL A 99 -4.30 -12.76 4.24
C VAL A 99 -5.09 -14.02 4.57
N GLU A 100 -5.58 -14.13 5.81
CA GLU A 100 -6.38 -15.29 6.24
C GLU A 100 -7.71 -15.38 5.49
N GLN A 101 -8.36 -14.25 5.24
CA GLN A 101 -9.63 -14.20 4.50
C GLN A 101 -9.42 -14.59 3.04
N GLU A 102 -8.33 -14.10 2.40
CA GLU A 102 -8.00 -14.46 1.03
C GLU A 102 -7.60 -15.93 0.90
N LEU A 103 -6.85 -16.48 1.83
CA LEU A 103 -6.55 -17.92 1.88
C LEU A 103 -7.82 -18.76 2.09
N ALA A 104 -8.73 -18.30 2.98
CA ALA A 104 -10.01 -18.98 3.22
C ALA A 104 -10.97 -18.90 2.01
N ALA A 105 -10.70 -18.04 1.03
CA ALA A 105 -11.41 -18.04 -0.24
C ALA A 105 -11.06 -19.26 -1.13
N GLY A 106 -9.94 -19.95 -0.83
CA GLY A 106 -9.58 -21.25 -1.38
C GLY A 106 -8.66 -21.25 -2.59
N PRO A 107 -7.83 -20.23 -2.88
CA PRO A 107 -6.82 -20.33 -3.92
C PRO A 107 -5.81 -21.44 -3.57
N ASP A 108 -5.23 -22.09 -4.58
CA ASP A 108 -4.14 -23.05 -4.37
C ASP A 108 -2.81 -22.37 -4.05
N LEU A 109 -2.68 -21.12 -4.50
CA LEU A 109 -1.53 -20.25 -4.24
C LEU A 109 -2.00 -18.80 -4.14
N LEU A 110 -1.50 -18.09 -3.13
CA LEU A 110 -1.64 -16.65 -2.91
C LEU A 110 -0.26 -16.02 -2.92
N ALA A 111 -0.08 -14.93 -3.66
CA ALA A 111 1.16 -14.14 -3.67
C ALA A 111 0.92 -12.72 -3.21
N PHE A 112 1.86 -12.15 -2.46
CA PHE A 112 1.88 -10.73 -2.11
C PHE A 112 3.31 -10.25 -1.79
N SER A 113 3.48 -8.93 -1.73
CA SER A 113 4.76 -8.27 -1.44
C SER A 113 4.89 -7.89 0.02
N GLY A 114 6.07 -8.12 0.61
CA GLY A 114 6.36 -7.79 2.00
C GLY A 114 6.55 -6.29 2.27
N ASP A 115 6.92 -5.51 1.26
CA ASP A 115 7.22 -4.08 1.33
C ASP A 115 6.03 -3.16 1.02
N LYS A 116 4.82 -3.72 0.96
CA LYS A 116 3.58 -2.94 0.78
C LYS A 116 2.83 -2.83 2.11
N LEU A 117 1.55 -3.21 2.17
CA LEU A 117 0.73 -3.09 3.39
C LEU A 117 1.26 -3.91 4.58
N LEU A 118 2.06 -4.93 4.35
CA LEU A 118 2.76 -5.63 5.43
C LEU A 118 3.73 -4.70 6.17
N GLY A 119 4.28 -3.68 5.50
CA GLY A 119 5.19 -2.71 6.09
C GLY A 119 6.60 -3.27 6.41
N GLY A 120 6.97 -4.38 5.78
CA GLY A 120 8.25 -5.04 5.95
C GLY A 120 9.25 -4.79 4.82
N ILE A 121 10.19 -5.69 4.68
CA ILE A 121 11.22 -5.63 3.63
C ILE A 121 10.69 -6.13 2.29
N GLN A 122 11.32 -5.68 1.18
CA GLN A 122 10.99 -6.18 -0.15
C GLN A 122 11.23 -7.68 -0.25
N ALA A 123 10.13 -8.42 -0.39
CA ALA A 123 10.10 -9.86 -0.49
C ALA A 123 8.82 -10.31 -1.21
N GLY A 124 8.92 -11.31 -2.05
CA GLY A 124 7.74 -12.01 -2.58
C GLY A 124 7.34 -13.14 -1.62
N VAL A 125 6.15 -13.05 -1.04
CA VAL A 125 5.60 -14.06 -0.15
C VAL A 125 4.61 -14.93 -0.91
N LEU A 126 4.79 -16.25 -0.83
CA LEU A 126 3.91 -17.24 -1.43
C LEU A 126 3.31 -18.11 -0.34
N LEU A 127 1.99 -18.13 -0.26
CA LEU A 127 1.21 -18.96 0.66
C LEU A 127 0.28 -19.89 -0.11
N GLY A 128 0.08 -21.10 0.41
CA GLY A 128 -0.79 -22.07 -0.23
C GLY A 128 -0.69 -23.45 0.39
N LYS A 129 -1.28 -24.45 -0.28
CA LYS A 129 -1.23 -25.84 0.17
C LYS A 129 0.22 -26.32 0.26
N ALA A 130 0.54 -27.06 1.32
CA ALA A 130 1.88 -27.54 1.59
C ALA A 130 2.53 -28.27 0.40
N GLU A 131 1.78 -29.08 -0.33
CA GLU A 131 2.24 -29.80 -1.52
C GLU A 131 2.71 -28.87 -2.64
N ASN A 132 1.98 -27.75 -2.85
CA ASN A 132 2.32 -26.76 -3.88
C ASN A 132 3.59 -25.97 -3.45
N ILE A 133 3.66 -25.54 -2.21
CA ILE A 133 4.85 -24.85 -1.66
C ILE A 133 6.08 -25.76 -1.72
N GLN A 134 5.94 -27.05 -1.42
CA GLN A 134 7.06 -28.01 -1.53
C GLN A 134 7.53 -28.20 -2.98
N LYS A 135 6.63 -28.21 -3.97
CA LYS A 135 7.01 -28.26 -5.39
C LYS A 135 7.80 -27.02 -5.79
N LEU A 136 7.32 -25.82 -5.39
CA LEU A 136 8.02 -24.55 -5.66
C LEU A 136 9.41 -24.52 -5.03
N ARG A 137 9.56 -24.96 -3.77
CA ARG A 137 10.86 -25.00 -3.07
C ARG A 137 11.88 -25.95 -3.72
N LYS A 138 11.42 -26.97 -4.43
CA LYS A 138 12.28 -27.92 -5.15
C LYS A 138 12.62 -27.45 -6.58
N HIS A 139 11.95 -26.44 -7.10
CA HIS A 139 12.19 -25.94 -8.44
C HIS A 139 13.53 -25.20 -8.54
N ALA A 140 14.24 -25.36 -9.66
CA ALA A 140 15.57 -24.76 -9.85
C ALA A 140 15.56 -23.21 -9.72
N LEU A 141 14.50 -22.54 -10.20
CA LEU A 141 14.34 -21.09 -10.07
C LEU A 141 14.28 -20.63 -8.62
N TYR A 142 13.75 -21.44 -7.69
CA TYR A 142 13.73 -21.06 -6.27
C TYR A 142 15.16 -20.85 -5.75
N ARG A 143 16.13 -21.64 -6.22
CA ARG A 143 17.54 -21.48 -5.87
C ARG A 143 18.10 -20.11 -6.29
N ALA A 144 17.70 -19.63 -7.46
CA ALA A 144 18.13 -18.33 -8.00
C ALA A 144 17.41 -17.15 -7.32
N LEU A 145 16.14 -17.34 -6.98
CA LEU A 145 15.25 -16.28 -6.44
C LEU A 145 15.16 -16.27 -4.91
N ARG A 146 15.81 -17.20 -4.21
CA ARG A 146 15.77 -17.26 -2.75
C ARG A 146 16.34 -16.01 -2.12
N LEU A 147 15.69 -15.53 -1.08
CA LEU A 147 16.16 -14.41 -0.28
C LEU A 147 17.48 -14.75 0.42
N ASP A 148 18.30 -13.75 0.64
CA ASP A 148 19.49 -13.84 1.50
C ASP A 148 19.10 -13.86 2.99
N LYS A 149 20.10 -14.13 3.86
CA LYS A 149 19.88 -14.29 5.30
C LYS A 149 19.47 -13.01 5.99
N VAL A 150 19.94 -11.84 5.52
CA VAL A 150 19.62 -10.54 6.13
C VAL A 150 18.17 -10.21 5.83
N THR A 151 17.76 -10.36 4.57
CA THR A 151 16.35 -10.16 4.17
C THR A 151 15.41 -11.10 4.93
N LEU A 152 15.79 -12.37 5.12
CA LEU A 152 14.99 -13.32 5.89
C LEU A 152 14.87 -12.91 7.37
N ALA A 153 15.96 -12.46 8.00
CA ALA A 153 15.94 -12.01 9.39
C ALA A 153 15.04 -10.77 9.57
N LEU A 154 15.13 -9.79 8.65
CA LEU A 154 14.27 -8.61 8.69
C LEU A 154 12.80 -8.95 8.44
N LEU A 155 12.50 -9.92 7.57
CA LEU A 155 11.14 -10.39 7.37
C LEU A 155 10.60 -11.14 8.59
N GLU A 156 11.44 -11.95 9.26
CA GLU A 156 11.11 -12.64 10.50
C GLU A 156 10.73 -11.63 11.58
N GLU A 157 11.59 -10.63 11.86
CA GLU A 157 11.30 -9.53 12.80
C GLU A 157 9.98 -8.80 12.46
N THR A 158 9.75 -8.54 11.17
CA THR A 158 8.48 -7.93 10.74
C THR A 158 7.29 -8.82 11.10
N LEU A 159 7.38 -10.12 10.82
CA LEU A 159 6.29 -11.05 11.07
C LEU A 159 6.06 -11.32 12.57
N GLU A 160 7.12 -11.28 13.41
CA GLU A 160 6.99 -11.38 14.85
C GLU A 160 6.13 -10.25 15.44
N VAL A 161 6.26 -9.03 14.91
CA VAL A 161 5.42 -7.91 15.34
C VAL A 161 3.92 -8.19 15.09
N TYR A 162 3.59 -8.95 14.06
CA TYR A 162 2.21 -9.35 13.73
C TYR A 162 1.62 -10.38 14.70
N LEU A 163 2.39 -10.96 15.62
CA LEU A 163 1.88 -11.80 16.69
C LEU A 163 1.08 -11.01 17.75
N ASP A 164 1.31 -9.70 17.84
CA ASP A 164 0.54 -8.79 18.71
C ASP A 164 -0.17 -7.69 17.90
N LEU A 165 -1.29 -8.07 17.29
CA LEU A 165 -2.07 -7.16 16.44
C LEU A 165 -2.59 -5.90 17.16
N LYS A 166 -2.66 -5.90 18.51
CA LYS A 166 -3.12 -4.73 19.27
C LYS A 166 -2.10 -3.60 19.26
N ARG A 167 -0.82 -3.96 19.28
CA ARG A 167 0.29 -3.00 19.27
C ARG A 167 0.78 -2.66 17.86
N LEU A 168 0.26 -3.34 16.86
CA LEU A 168 0.74 -3.19 15.49
C LEU A 168 0.74 -1.74 14.98
N PRO A 169 -0.30 -0.90 15.22
CA PRO A 169 -0.27 0.50 14.81
C PRO A 169 0.86 1.33 15.46
N GLU A 170 1.36 0.91 16.62
CA GLU A 170 2.49 1.57 17.29
C GLU A 170 3.84 1.10 16.74
N LEU A 171 3.92 -0.16 16.30
CA LEU A 171 5.17 -0.83 15.94
C LEU A 171 5.45 -0.80 14.43
N VAL A 172 4.42 -0.75 13.60
CA VAL A 172 4.52 -0.69 12.14
C VAL A 172 4.05 0.67 11.65
N PRO A 173 4.96 1.58 11.26
CA PRO A 173 4.61 2.96 10.90
C PRO A 173 3.53 3.04 9.82
N THR A 174 3.58 2.18 8.79
CA THR A 174 2.57 2.14 7.73
C THR A 174 1.17 1.86 8.28
N VAL A 175 1.04 0.89 9.19
CA VAL A 175 -0.24 0.55 9.82
C VAL A 175 -0.70 1.70 10.71
N GLY A 176 0.21 2.29 11.50
CA GLY A 176 -0.09 3.45 12.34
C GLY A 176 -0.62 4.62 11.54
N MET A 177 0.05 5.00 10.46
CA MET A 177 -0.39 6.08 9.56
C MET A 177 -1.78 5.81 8.96
N LEU A 178 -2.08 4.56 8.60
CA LEU A 178 -3.38 4.18 8.03
C LEU A 178 -4.51 4.16 9.07
N GLU A 179 -4.20 3.89 10.33
CA GLU A 179 -5.18 3.85 11.43
C GLU A 179 -5.46 5.22 12.09
N LEU A 180 -4.62 6.23 11.85
CA LEU A 180 -4.87 7.57 12.39
C LEU A 180 -6.21 8.12 11.89
N THR A 181 -7.05 8.58 12.83
CA THR A 181 -8.28 9.31 12.52
C THR A 181 -7.96 10.77 12.20
N VAL A 182 -8.86 11.44 11.47
CA VAL A 182 -8.68 12.88 11.16
C VAL A 182 -8.68 13.73 12.44
N GLU A 183 -9.45 13.36 13.45
CA GLU A 183 -9.52 14.05 14.74
C GLU A 183 -8.18 13.95 15.50
N GLU A 184 -7.53 12.79 15.47
CA GLU A 184 -6.20 12.61 16.06
C GLU A 184 -5.17 13.46 15.35
N ILE A 185 -5.21 13.51 14.02
CA ILE A 185 -4.31 14.33 13.20
C ILE A 185 -4.54 15.81 13.47
N GLN A 186 -5.80 16.27 13.47
CA GLN A 186 -6.14 17.66 13.80
C GLN A 186 -5.64 18.05 15.19
N LYS A 187 -5.76 17.15 16.17
CA LYS A 187 -5.22 17.38 17.52
C LYS A 187 -3.70 17.54 17.51
N GLN A 188 -3.00 16.73 16.74
CA GLN A 188 -1.52 16.84 16.58
C GLN A 188 -1.13 18.20 15.98
N VAL A 189 -1.80 18.63 14.88
CA VAL A 189 -1.55 19.94 14.26
C VAL A 189 -1.84 21.10 15.23
N LYS A 190 -2.95 21.05 15.96
CA LYS A 190 -3.29 22.08 16.97
C LYS A 190 -2.22 22.20 18.05
N LEU A 191 -1.79 21.06 18.61
CA LEU A 191 -0.73 21.05 19.63
C LEU A 191 0.62 21.56 19.07
N PHE A 192 0.89 21.28 17.81
CA PHE A 192 2.06 21.79 17.13
C PHE A 192 1.99 23.32 16.97
N LEU A 193 0.88 23.86 16.51
CA LEU A 193 0.67 25.31 16.36
C LEU A 193 0.74 26.05 17.71
N GLU A 194 0.19 25.49 18.79
CA GLU A 194 0.28 26.05 20.13
C GLU A 194 1.73 26.18 20.62
N LYS A 195 2.57 25.17 20.30
CA LYS A 195 4.00 25.19 20.65
C LYS A 195 4.81 26.15 19.80
N LEU A 196 4.43 26.34 18.55
CA LEU A 196 5.17 27.14 17.55
C LEU A 196 5.25 28.63 17.94
N LYS A 197 4.30 29.17 18.70
CA LYS A 197 4.28 30.55 19.24
C LYS A 197 4.66 31.62 18.21
N LEU A 198 3.85 31.73 17.15
CA LEU A 198 4.05 32.77 16.13
C LEU A 198 4.15 34.17 16.78
N PRO A 199 5.13 35.01 16.36
CA PRO A 199 5.18 36.41 16.81
C PRO A 199 3.90 37.17 16.41
N ASN A 200 3.42 38.06 17.30
CA ASN A 200 2.17 38.83 17.11
C ASN A 200 2.07 39.65 15.81
N LYS A 201 3.19 39.88 15.11
CA LYS A 201 3.26 40.61 13.84
C LYS A 201 4.01 39.82 12.78
N SER A 202 4.00 38.51 12.86
CA SER A 202 4.62 37.67 11.85
C SER A 202 3.90 37.82 10.52
N ALA A 203 4.66 37.90 9.42
CA ALA A 203 4.13 37.81 8.07
C ALA A 203 3.78 36.35 7.68
N TRP A 204 4.24 35.38 8.48
CA TRP A 204 3.91 33.98 8.31
C TRP A 204 2.44 33.69 8.64
N LYS A 205 1.80 32.97 7.76
CA LYS A 205 0.51 32.35 8.02
C LYS A 205 0.73 30.86 8.24
N CYS A 206 0.25 30.37 9.36
CA CYS A 206 0.33 28.97 9.76
C CYS A 206 -1.07 28.52 10.19
N GLU A 207 -1.69 27.65 9.42
CA GLU A 207 -3.08 27.27 9.59
C GLU A 207 -3.26 25.76 9.59
N LEU A 208 -4.24 25.26 10.35
CA LEU A 208 -4.69 23.89 10.23
C LEU A 208 -5.74 23.84 9.10
N CYS A 209 -5.47 22.98 8.10
CA CYS A 209 -6.40 22.73 7.02
C CYS A 209 -6.72 21.24 6.90
N GLU A 210 -7.99 20.93 6.61
CA GLU A 210 -8.39 19.57 6.22
C GLU A 210 -7.85 19.24 4.83
N THR A 211 -7.49 17.99 4.62
CA THR A 211 -6.97 17.48 3.36
C THR A 211 -7.25 15.99 3.20
N GLU A 212 -6.86 15.46 2.06
CA GLU A 212 -6.86 14.03 1.79
C GLU A 212 -5.44 13.53 1.58
N SER A 213 -5.12 12.41 2.21
CA SER A 213 -3.93 11.60 1.93
C SER A 213 -4.28 10.40 1.06
N ARG A 214 -3.27 9.78 0.48
CA ARG A 214 -3.42 8.53 -0.31
C ARG A 214 -2.24 7.61 -0.04
N THR A 215 -2.49 6.30 -0.12
CA THR A 215 -1.43 5.30 0.09
C THR A 215 -0.41 5.26 -1.04
N GLY A 216 -0.73 5.86 -2.19
CA GLY A 216 0.11 5.78 -3.39
C GLY A 216 -0.01 4.46 -4.14
N GLY A 217 0.76 4.33 -5.22
CA GLY A 217 0.74 3.15 -6.07
C GLY A 217 1.21 1.87 -5.37
N GLY A 218 0.68 0.74 -5.80
CA GLY A 218 1.09 -0.58 -5.32
C GLY A 218 0.22 -1.18 -4.20
N ALA A 219 -0.59 -0.37 -3.49
CA ALA A 219 -1.48 -0.88 -2.44
C ALA A 219 -2.95 -0.54 -2.72
N LEU A 220 -3.38 0.66 -2.36
CA LEU A 220 -4.76 1.16 -2.48
C LEU A 220 -4.72 2.59 -3.05
N PRO A 221 -4.30 2.79 -4.30
CA PRO A 221 -3.88 4.09 -4.83
C PRO A 221 -4.99 5.14 -4.85
N GLU A 222 -6.23 4.71 -5.00
CA GLU A 222 -7.37 5.61 -5.15
C GLU A 222 -8.19 5.81 -3.87
N LEU A 223 -7.83 5.12 -2.78
CA LEU A 223 -8.54 5.28 -1.52
C LEU A 223 -8.16 6.62 -0.87
N PRO A 224 -9.08 7.60 -0.79
CA PRO A 224 -8.85 8.83 -0.06
C PRO A 224 -8.89 8.54 1.45
N LEU A 225 -7.93 9.09 2.17
CA LEU A 225 -7.86 9.05 3.62
C LEU A 225 -8.05 10.48 4.13
N GLU A 226 -9.13 10.75 4.86
CA GLU A 226 -9.36 12.05 5.48
C GLU A 226 -8.18 12.39 6.38
N SER A 227 -7.59 13.58 6.20
CA SER A 227 -6.37 14.00 6.90
C SER A 227 -6.41 15.47 7.25
N ALA A 228 -5.38 15.94 7.96
CA ALA A 228 -5.17 17.35 8.27
C ALA A 228 -3.71 17.72 8.10
N ALA A 229 -3.48 18.93 7.62
CA ALA A 229 -2.16 19.47 7.37
C ALA A 229 -1.93 20.77 8.12
N LEU A 230 -0.68 21.03 8.46
CA LEU A 230 -0.19 22.37 8.73
C LEU A 230 0.12 23.04 7.40
N VAL A 231 -0.53 24.17 7.13
CA VAL A 231 -0.34 24.95 5.91
C VAL A 231 0.44 26.20 6.23
N LEU A 232 1.52 26.45 5.48
CA LEU A 232 2.43 27.57 5.66
C LEU A 232 2.45 28.42 4.40
N SER A 233 2.41 29.75 4.60
CA SER A 233 2.65 30.72 3.51
C SER A 233 3.27 32.01 4.05
N HIS A 234 3.97 32.74 3.16
CA HIS A 234 4.60 34.03 3.44
C HIS A 234 4.52 34.90 2.18
N PRO A 235 4.23 36.21 2.31
CA PRO A 235 4.03 37.08 1.15
C PRO A 235 5.30 37.29 0.28
N GLU A 236 6.49 37.14 0.85
CA GLU A 236 7.77 37.35 0.16
C GLU A 236 8.48 36.05 -0.25
N TRP A 237 7.95 34.88 0.12
CA TRP A 237 8.48 33.57 -0.27
C TRP A 237 7.55 32.86 -1.22
N SER A 238 8.06 32.45 -2.36
CA SER A 238 7.28 31.54 -3.22
C SER A 238 7.19 30.12 -2.59
N ALA A 239 6.15 29.39 -2.95
CA ALA A 239 6.04 28.01 -2.50
C ALA A 239 7.20 27.13 -2.97
N ASN A 240 7.76 27.42 -4.14
CA ASN A 240 8.92 26.70 -4.67
C ASN A 240 10.20 26.99 -3.85
N ASP A 241 10.45 28.26 -3.49
CA ASP A 241 11.59 28.62 -2.64
C ASP A 241 11.49 27.96 -1.28
N LEU A 242 10.29 27.93 -0.69
CA LEU A 242 10.03 27.24 0.57
C LEU A 242 10.23 25.72 0.44
N GLN A 243 9.78 25.10 -0.64
CA GLN A 243 9.99 23.68 -0.89
C GLN A 243 11.49 23.36 -0.98
N GLU A 244 12.26 24.17 -1.70
CA GLU A 244 13.71 24.00 -1.80
C GLU A 244 14.37 24.21 -0.44
N TRP A 245 13.94 25.21 0.32
CA TRP A 245 14.45 25.46 1.67
C TRP A 245 14.21 24.27 2.60
N PHE A 246 13.00 23.70 2.63
CA PHE A 246 12.68 22.52 3.42
C PHE A 246 13.53 21.31 2.99
N ARG A 247 13.73 21.14 1.70
CA ARG A 247 14.52 20.03 1.14
C ARG A 247 16.02 20.18 1.44
N SER A 248 16.53 21.42 1.60
CA SER A 248 17.93 21.72 1.86
C SER A 248 18.34 21.58 3.34
N GLN A 249 17.41 21.29 4.24
CA GLN A 249 17.73 21.12 5.66
C GLN A 249 18.63 19.90 5.88
N PRO A 250 19.41 19.84 6.99
CA PRO A 250 20.26 18.68 7.30
C PRO A 250 19.51 17.35 7.28
N VAL A 251 18.28 17.35 7.78
CA VAL A 251 17.29 16.29 7.55
C VAL A 251 16.27 16.85 6.56
N PRO A 252 16.29 16.41 5.28
CA PRO A 252 15.40 16.94 4.26
C PRO A 252 13.93 16.70 4.60
N ILE A 253 13.11 17.75 4.53
CA ILE A 253 11.68 17.67 4.74
C ILE A 253 10.98 17.75 3.37
N ILE A 254 10.25 16.71 3.03
CA ILE A 254 9.49 16.65 1.78
C ILE A 254 8.09 17.17 2.03
N VAL A 255 7.81 18.32 1.44
CA VAL A 255 6.52 19.02 1.56
C VAL A 255 5.70 18.90 0.29
N ARG A 256 4.38 19.04 0.41
CA ARG A 256 3.49 19.17 -0.74
C ARG A 256 3.27 20.66 -1.04
N VAL A 257 3.34 21.04 -2.31
CA VAL A 257 2.95 22.38 -2.78
C VAL A 257 1.54 22.28 -3.36
N HIS A 258 0.64 23.13 -2.88
CA HIS A 258 -0.71 23.26 -3.39
C HIS A 258 -1.20 24.70 -3.19
N GLU A 259 -1.79 25.31 -4.24
CA GLU A 259 -2.29 26.70 -4.23
C GLU A 259 -1.24 27.72 -3.71
N GLU A 260 -0.01 27.63 -4.21
CA GLU A 260 1.11 28.50 -3.80
C GLU A 260 1.40 28.49 -2.29
N GLN A 261 1.08 27.39 -1.60
CA GLN A 261 1.31 27.18 -0.19
C GLN A 261 2.04 25.86 0.07
N ILE A 262 2.72 25.78 1.20
CA ILE A 262 3.34 24.54 1.70
C ILE A 262 2.37 23.79 2.59
N TRP A 263 2.18 22.52 2.28
CA TRP A 263 1.31 21.62 3.03
C TRP A 263 2.14 20.52 3.67
N LEU A 264 2.11 20.44 4.97
CA LEU A 264 2.72 19.41 5.81
C LEU A 264 1.60 18.52 6.35
N ASP A 265 1.39 17.37 5.72
CA ASP A 265 0.35 16.41 6.10
C ASP A 265 0.80 15.64 7.35
N PHE A 266 0.12 15.87 8.46
CA PHE A 266 0.50 15.29 9.75
C PHE A 266 0.21 13.79 9.87
N ARG A 267 -0.52 13.18 8.93
CA ARG A 267 -0.65 11.73 8.85
C ARG A 267 0.71 11.04 8.67
N THR A 268 1.64 11.68 7.99
CA THR A 268 2.96 11.10 7.65
C THR A 268 4.09 11.64 8.51
N ILE A 269 3.80 12.47 9.51
CA ILE A 269 4.79 12.97 10.47
C ILE A 269 4.79 12.06 11.68
N LEU A 270 5.87 11.30 11.83
CA LEU A 270 6.02 10.39 12.96
C LEU A 270 6.28 11.18 14.26
N PRO A 271 5.92 10.64 15.44
CA PRO A 271 6.10 11.33 16.72
C PRO A 271 7.54 11.80 16.96
N HIS A 272 8.53 11.02 16.55
CA HIS A 272 9.96 11.38 16.72
C HIS A 272 10.45 12.43 15.72
N ASP A 273 9.75 12.66 14.60
CA ASP A 273 10.08 13.70 13.62
C ASP A 273 9.51 15.07 14.01
N SER A 274 8.51 15.09 14.90
CA SER A 274 7.80 16.32 15.27
C SER A 274 8.68 17.38 15.90
N ASP A 275 9.65 16.99 16.71
CA ASP A 275 10.59 17.93 17.39
C ASP A 275 11.60 18.52 16.40
N GLU A 276 12.10 17.72 15.46
CA GLU A 276 12.97 18.21 14.38
C GLU A 276 12.21 19.16 13.45
N LEU A 277 11.00 18.79 13.04
CA LEU A 277 10.12 19.65 12.24
C LEU A 277 9.86 20.98 12.97
N MET A 278 9.58 20.95 14.29
CA MET A 278 9.40 22.15 15.12
C MET A 278 10.66 23.04 15.09
N SER A 279 11.83 22.43 15.26
CA SER A 279 13.11 23.14 15.22
C SER A 279 13.35 23.81 13.87
N VAL A 280 13.08 23.08 12.78
CA VAL A 280 13.22 23.60 11.41
C VAL A 280 12.26 24.77 11.18
N ILE A 281 10.98 24.63 11.47
CA ILE A 281 9.99 25.69 11.26
C ILE A 281 10.30 26.92 12.14
N THR A 282 10.75 26.72 13.38
CA THR A 282 11.12 27.83 14.27
C THR A 282 12.31 28.66 13.72
N ARG A 283 13.23 28.02 12.97
CA ARG A 283 14.33 28.75 12.29
C ARG A 283 13.89 29.53 11.06
N LEU A 284 12.77 29.11 10.46
CA LEU A 284 12.20 29.75 9.26
C LEU A 284 11.38 30.99 9.62
N ILE A 285 10.65 30.95 10.73
CA ILE A 285 9.71 31.96 11.21
C ILE A 285 10.40 33.00 12.11
#